data_8964e8521d81e7eba634810b5384a7df
#
_entry.id   8964e8521d81e7eba634810b5384a7df
#
_cell.length_a   1.000
_cell.length_b   1.000
_cell.length_c   1.000
_cell.angle_alpha   90.00
_cell.angle_beta   90.00
_cell.angle_gamma   90.00
#
_symmetry.space_group_name_H-M   'P 1'
#
loop_
_entity.id
_entity.type
_entity.pdbx_description
1 polymer ?
#
loop_
_entity_poly.entity_id
_entity_poly.type
_entity_poly.pdbx_seq_one_letter_code
_entity_poly.pdbx_strand_id
1 'polypeptide(L)'
;RAETFDGVDLGDILGEMFGGRGGARGSGAGFGGGPARGADVRAKLEIDLEEAIAGGKKRIAFSDGRTIDVTIPKGAGEGQTLRLKGQGSPGRAGPGDAFIELTVRPHPIFHREGDRLVMDLPVTVYDAVLGGKVEAPTPEGPVTLTVPKGANAGAMLRLKGRGLPDAAGQRG
;
A
#
# COMPACT_ATOMS: atom_id res chain seq x y z
N ARG A 1 0.88 -47.23 -22.26
CA ARG A 1 -0.57 -47.61 -22.19
C ARG A 1 -1.29 -46.35 -21.76
N ALA A 2 -1.88 -45.71 -22.74
CA ALA A 2 -2.79 -44.58 -22.52
C ALA A 2 -4.15 -45.17 -22.09
N GLU A 3 -4.65 -44.78 -20.96
CA GLU A 3 -6.06 -45.05 -20.62
C GLU A 3 -6.87 -43.83 -21.02
N THR A 4 -7.63 -44.06 -22.08
CA THR A 4 -8.66 -43.21 -22.61
C THR A 4 -9.81 -43.18 -21.61
N PHE A 5 -10.10 -42.02 -21.03
CA PHE A 5 -11.37 -41.79 -20.34
C PHE A 5 -12.43 -41.56 -21.41
N ASP A 6 -13.18 -42.62 -21.65
CA ASP A 6 -14.28 -42.69 -22.63
C ASP A 6 -15.53 -42.03 -21.98
N GLY A 7 -16.08 -41.06 -22.70
CA GLY A 7 -17.49 -40.86 -22.82
C GLY A 7 -18.33 -40.53 -21.59
N VAL A 8 -18.09 -39.39 -20.92
CA VAL A 8 -19.20 -38.72 -20.25
C VAL A 8 -19.58 -37.50 -21.09
N ASP A 9 -20.65 -37.68 -21.84
CA ASP A 9 -21.22 -36.62 -22.68
C ASP A 9 -21.78 -35.51 -21.76
N LEU A 10 -21.06 -34.40 -21.69
CA LEU A 10 -21.48 -33.21 -20.98
C LEU A 10 -22.83 -32.66 -21.48
N GLY A 11 -23.27 -33.07 -22.65
CA GLY A 11 -24.58 -32.75 -23.19
C GLY A 11 -25.74 -33.41 -22.44
N ASP A 12 -25.55 -34.65 -21.98
CA ASP A 12 -26.56 -35.39 -21.24
C ASP A 12 -26.76 -34.84 -19.81
N ILE A 13 -25.68 -34.42 -19.15
CA ILE A 13 -25.76 -33.85 -17.80
C ILE A 13 -26.41 -32.46 -17.82
N LEU A 14 -26.16 -31.67 -18.87
CA LEU A 14 -26.80 -30.36 -19.03
C LEU A 14 -28.29 -30.52 -19.44
N GLY A 15 -28.65 -31.56 -20.19
CA GLY A 15 -30.01 -31.86 -20.62
C GLY A 15 -30.92 -32.26 -19.43
N GLU A 16 -30.38 -33.03 -18.48
CA GLU A 16 -31.13 -33.51 -17.31
C GLU A 16 -31.32 -32.43 -16.26
N MET A 17 -30.39 -31.46 -16.18
CA MET A 17 -30.47 -30.30 -15.26
C MET A 17 -31.39 -29.18 -15.78
N PHE A 18 -31.63 -29.10 -17.09
CA PHE A 18 -32.50 -28.12 -17.75
C PHE A 18 -33.78 -28.67 -18.35
N GLY A 19 -33.98 -30.00 -18.37
CA GLY A 19 -35.10 -30.69 -19.05
C GLY A 19 -36.17 -31.27 -18.11
N GLY A 20 -36.49 -30.66 -17.00
CA GLY A 20 -37.54 -31.06 -16.04
C GLY A 20 -38.86 -30.31 -16.23
N ARG A 21 -39.64 -30.74 -17.19
CA ARG A 21 -41.11 -30.87 -17.29
C ARG A 21 -41.98 -29.99 -16.38
N GLY A 22 -42.81 -29.19 -17.00
CA GLY A 22 -44.11 -28.83 -16.42
C GLY A 22 -44.42 -27.36 -16.41
N GLY A 23 -45.30 -26.96 -17.32
CA GLY A 23 -45.88 -25.65 -17.53
C GLY A 23 -46.28 -24.89 -16.28
N ALA A 24 -46.03 -23.61 -16.32
CA ALA A 24 -46.90 -22.56 -15.80
C ALA A 24 -46.45 -21.23 -16.38
N ARG A 25 -47.43 -20.57 -16.99
CA ARG A 25 -47.38 -19.15 -17.32
C ARG A 25 -46.83 -18.35 -16.13
N GLY A 26 -45.91 -17.47 -16.33
CA GLY A 26 -45.70 -16.48 -15.31
C GLY A 26 -44.35 -15.75 -15.50
N SER A 27 -44.50 -14.54 -16.01
CA SER A 27 -43.62 -13.43 -15.70
C SER A 27 -42.15 -13.56 -16.08
N GLY A 28 -41.82 -13.03 -17.22
CA GLY A 28 -40.44 -12.69 -17.55
C GLY A 28 -39.77 -11.85 -16.45
N ALA A 29 -39.07 -12.49 -15.58
CA ALA A 29 -37.99 -11.84 -14.86
C ALA A 29 -36.86 -11.69 -15.89
N GLY A 30 -36.95 -10.63 -16.69
CA GLY A 30 -35.83 -10.14 -17.41
C GLY A 30 -34.74 -9.90 -16.36
N PHE A 31 -33.67 -10.68 -16.41
CA PHE A 31 -32.40 -10.27 -15.87
C PHE A 31 -32.05 -8.98 -16.62
N GLY A 32 -32.60 -7.87 -16.12
CA GLY A 32 -32.21 -6.54 -16.49
C GLY A 32 -30.77 -6.37 -16.09
N GLY A 33 -29.85 -6.83 -16.92
CA GLY A 33 -28.46 -6.42 -16.87
C GLY A 33 -28.46 -4.93 -17.12
N GLY A 34 -28.72 -4.15 -16.08
CA GLY A 34 -28.48 -2.72 -16.09
C GLY A 34 -27.02 -2.47 -16.51
N PRO A 35 -26.71 -1.31 -17.05
CA PRO A 35 -25.36 -1.00 -17.47
C PRO A 35 -24.37 -1.31 -16.34
N ALA A 36 -23.49 -2.29 -16.55
CA ALA A 36 -22.55 -2.72 -15.53
C ALA A 36 -21.50 -1.63 -15.31
N ARG A 37 -21.24 -1.33 -14.04
CA ARG A 37 -20.12 -0.47 -13.64
C ARG A 37 -18.82 -1.18 -13.99
N GLY A 38 -17.77 -0.42 -14.34
CA GLY A 38 -16.43 -0.96 -14.61
C GLY A 38 -15.86 -1.69 -13.41
N ALA A 39 -14.98 -2.64 -13.66
CA ALA A 39 -14.32 -3.40 -12.61
C ALA A 39 -13.35 -2.51 -11.82
N ASP A 40 -13.21 -2.79 -10.52
CA ASP A 40 -12.22 -2.16 -9.69
C ASP A 40 -10.82 -2.69 -10.03
N VAL A 41 -9.83 -1.81 -9.98
CA VAL A 41 -8.44 -2.14 -10.28
C VAL A 41 -7.62 -2.04 -8.99
N ARG A 42 -6.71 -3.00 -8.79
CA ARG A 42 -5.75 -2.98 -7.69
C ARG A 42 -4.34 -2.85 -8.23
N ALA A 43 -3.54 -2.00 -7.61
CA ALA A 43 -2.15 -1.82 -7.95
C ALA A 43 -1.32 -1.63 -6.68
N LYS A 44 -0.02 -1.95 -6.76
CA LYS A 44 0.96 -1.66 -5.69
C LYS A 44 1.79 -0.48 -6.11
N LEU A 45 2.05 0.42 -5.17
CA LEU A 45 2.89 1.58 -5.36
C LEU A 45 4.02 1.56 -4.35
N GLU A 46 5.24 1.42 -4.84
CA GLU A 46 6.42 1.58 -4.01
C GLU A 46 6.73 3.07 -3.83
N ILE A 47 6.93 3.45 -2.57
CA ILE A 47 7.30 4.80 -2.15
C ILE A 47 8.55 4.77 -1.30
N ASP A 48 9.34 5.83 -1.34
CA ASP A 48 10.47 5.98 -0.46
C ASP A 48 10.02 6.48 0.93
N LEU A 49 10.85 6.28 1.95
CA LEU A 49 10.51 6.65 3.32
C LEU A 49 10.24 8.14 3.45
N GLU A 50 11.02 8.97 2.76
CA GLU A 50 10.85 10.43 2.73
C GLU A 50 9.51 10.83 2.10
N GLU A 51 9.11 10.15 1.02
CA GLU A 51 7.81 10.35 0.37
C GLU A 51 6.66 9.95 1.32
N ALA A 52 6.85 8.87 2.08
CA ALA A 52 5.87 8.42 3.08
C ALA A 52 5.71 9.43 4.22
N ILE A 53 6.81 10.06 4.66
CA ILE A 53 6.81 11.07 5.74
C ILE A 53 6.25 12.40 5.25
N ALA A 54 6.78 12.93 4.17
CA ALA A 54 6.41 14.25 3.64
C ALA A 54 5.02 14.26 2.99
N GLY A 55 4.61 13.09 2.46
CA GLY A 55 3.47 13.00 1.57
C GLY A 55 3.76 13.65 0.23
N GLY A 56 2.87 13.51 -0.71
CA GLY A 56 3.06 14.12 -2.02
C GLY A 56 2.13 13.57 -3.08
N LYS A 57 2.36 13.98 -4.32
CA LYS A 57 1.67 13.42 -5.47
C LYS A 57 2.64 12.59 -6.29
N LYS A 58 2.26 11.36 -6.57
CA LYS A 58 3.03 10.45 -7.41
C LYS A 58 2.19 10.00 -8.59
N ARG A 59 2.80 9.99 -9.76
CA ARG A 59 2.13 9.58 -10.99
C ARG A 59 2.39 8.10 -11.24
N ILE A 60 1.31 7.34 -11.44
CA ILE A 60 1.37 5.91 -11.72
C ILE A 60 0.85 5.66 -13.12
N ALA A 61 1.59 4.88 -13.90
CA ALA A 61 1.12 4.35 -15.17
C ALA A 61 0.59 2.92 -14.96
N PHE A 62 -0.63 2.68 -15.42
CA PHE A 62 -1.22 1.35 -15.42
C PHE A 62 -0.86 0.60 -16.70
N SER A 63 -0.99 -0.72 -16.67
CA SER A 63 -0.72 -1.60 -17.82
C SER A 63 -1.63 -1.33 -19.03
N ASP A 64 -2.74 -0.65 -18.82
CA ASP A 64 -3.66 -0.21 -19.90
C ASP A 64 -3.26 1.14 -20.52
N GLY A 65 -2.10 1.69 -20.16
CA GLY A 65 -1.56 2.94 -20.68
C GLY A 65 -2.12 4.20 -20.02
N ARG A 66 -3.06 4.08 -19.08
CA ARG A 66 -3.58 5.22 -18.31
C ARG A 66 -2.58 5.66 -17.26
N THR A 67 -2.50 6.95 -17.04
CA THR A 67 -1.68 7.55 -15.99
C THR A 67 -2.59 8.23 -14.98
N ILE A 68 -2.39 7.94 -13.70
CA ILE A 68 -3.19 8.48 -12.61
C ILE A 68 -2.28 9.17 -11.59
N ASP A 69 -2.67 10.36 -11.14
CA ASP A 69 -1.98 11.05 -10.06
C ASP A 69 -2.55 10.59 -8.71
N VAL A 70 -1.70 9.97 -7.90
CA VAL A 70 -2.03 9.48 -6.57
C VAL A 70 -1.49 10.45 -5.53
N THR A 71 -2.36 10.90 -4.63
CA THR A 71 -1.95 11.72 -3.51
C THR A 71 -1.62 10.81 -2.32
N ILE A 72 -0.35 10.81 -1.92
CA ILE A 72 0.16 10.08 -0.77
C ILE A 72 -0.05 10.95 0.46
N PRO A 73 -0.78 10.50 1.49
CA PRO A 73 -0.93 11.26 2.72
C PRO A 73 0.39 11.30 3.51
N LYS A 74 0.56 12.35 4.32
CA LYS A 74 1.69 12.43 5.25
C LYS A 74 1.60 11.31 6.27
N GLY A 75 2.72 10.64 6.54
CA GLY A 75 2.76 9.51 7.45
C GLY A 75 2.18 8.21 6.88
N ALA A 76 2.13 8.09 5.57
CA ALA A 76 1.68 6.86 4.92
C ALA A 76 2.41 5.63 5.46
N GLY A 77 1.65 4.59 5.82
CA GLY A 77 2.17 3.35 6.37
C GLY A 77 2.36 2.27 5.32
N GLU A 78 3.18 1.26 5.68
CA GLU A 78 3.28 0.02 4.91
C GLU A 78 1.94 -0.68 4.83
N GLY A 79 1.56 -1.15 3.63
CA GLY A 79 0.30 -1.85 3.39
C GLY A 79 -0.95 -0.95 3.40
N GLN A 80 -0.79 0.35 3.53
CA GLN A 80 -1.93 1.28 3.48
C GLN A 80 -2.55 1.28 2.09
N THR A 81 -3.87 1.13 2.02
CA THR A 81 -4.60 1.15 0.75
C THR A 81 -5.28 2.49 0.53
N LEU A 82 -4.98 3.13 -0.60
CA LEU A 82 -5.62 4.36 -1.06
C LEU A 82 -6.71 4.03 -2.07
N ARG A 83 -7.93 4.52 -1.85
CA ARG A 83 -9.04 4.37 -2.79
C ARG A 83 -9.17 5.62 -3.66
N LEU A 84 -9.05 5.44 -4.96
CA LEU A 84 -9.26 6.47 -5.96
C LEU A 84 -10.57 6.21 -6.69
N LYS A 85 -11.58 7.00 -6.34
CA LYS A 85 -12.92 6.85 -6.93
C LYS A 85 -12.92 7.12 -8.43
N GLY A 86 -13.59 6.25 -9.19
CA GLY A 86 -13.75 6.42 -10.62
C GLY A 86 -12.48 6.26 -11.45
N GLN A 87 -11.42 5.68 -10.88
CA GLN A 87 -10.14 5.43 -11.56
C GLN A 87 -9.91 3.95 -11.90
N GLY A 88 -10.92 3.12 -11.74
CA GLY A 88 -10.93 1.73 -12.16
C GLY A 88 -11.12 1.54 -13.67
N SER A 89 -11.49 0.35 -14.08
CA SER A 89 -11.77 0.04 -15.49
C SER A 89 -13.03 0.77 -15.96
N PRO A 90 -13.10 1.18 -17.25
CA PRO A 90 -14.29 1.79 -17.80
C PRO A 90 -15.45 0.77 -17.87
N GLY A 91 -16.65 1.23 -17.56
CA GLY A 91 -17.88 0.45 -17.67
C GLY A 91 -19.03 1.28 -18.23
N ARG A 92 -20.09 0.64 -18.70
CA ARG A 92 -21.26 1.35 -19.29
C ARG A 92 -22.01 2.20 -18.29
N ALA A 93 -21.99 1.85 -16.99
CA ALA A 93 -22.59 2.61 -15.89
C ALA A 93 -21.59 3.52 -15.16
N GLY A 94 -20.43 3.72 -15.73
CA GLY A 94 -19.34 4.50 -15.14
C GLY A 94 -18.11 3.65 -14.80
N PRO A 95 -16.97 4.28 -14.56
CA PRO A 95 -15.75 3.58 -14.21
C PRO A 95 -15.82 2.97 -12.81
N GLY A 96 -15.06 1.89 -12.57
CA GLY A 96 -14.81 1.33 -11.25
C GLY A 96 -13.91 2.22 -10.40
N ASP A 97 -13.46 1.72 -9.27
CA ASP A 97 -12.51 2.41 -8.40
C ASP A 97 -11.11 1.79 -8.53
N ALA A 98 -10.07 2.55 -8.24
CA ALA A 98 -8.72 2.03 -8.13
C ALA A 98 -8.30 1.96 -6.66
N PHE A 99 -7.74 0.82 -6.25
CA PHE A 99 -7.18 0.59 -4.93
C PHE A 99 -5.67 0.46 -5.05
N ILE A 100 -4.96 1.40 -4.44
CA ILE A 100 -3.50 1.46 -4.49
C ILE A 100 -2.96 1.07 -3.12
N GLU A 101 -2.28 -0.07 -3.05
CA GLU A 101 -1.58 -0.52 -1.85
C GLU A 101 -0.18 0.09 -1.83
N LEU A 102 0.12 0.83 -0.76
CA LEU A 102 1.42 1.45 -0.58
C LEU A 102 2.41 0.46 0.02
N THR A 103 3.59 0.35 -0.57
CA THR A 103 4.72 -0.40 -0.06
C THR A 103 5.88 0.56 0.17
N VAL A 104 6.35 0.67 1.41
CA VAL A 104 7.47 1.56 1.75
C VAL A 104 8.77 0.81 1.51
N ARG A 105 9.64 1.39 0.66
CA ARG A 105 10.95 0.81 0.38
C ARG A 105 11.84 0.85 1.63
N PRO A 106 12.55 -0.24 1.96
CA PRO A 106 13.47 -0.24 3.09
C PRO A 106 14.55 0.83 2.89
N HIS A 107 14.76 1.67 3.92
CA HIS A 107 15.79 2.70 3.89
C HIS A 107 17.10 2.17 4.50
N PRO A 108 18.28 2.49 3.94
CA PRO A 108 19.56 1.94 4.41
C PRO A 108 19.95 2.40 5.82
N ILE A 109 19.44 3.54 6.27
CA ILE A 109 19.81 4.16 7.56
C ILE A 109 18.67 4.07 8.57
N PHE A 110 17.41 4.26 8.12
CA PHE A 110 16.26 4.34 8.99
C PHE A 110 15.45 3.05 9.00
N HIS A 111 15.05 2.62 10.20
CA HIS A 111 14.15 1.51 10.41
C HIS A 111 12.88 2.01 11.09
N ARG A 112 11.74 1.51 10.61
CA ARG A 112 10.47 1.81 11.24
C ARG A 112 10.16 0.76 12.29
N GLU A 113 9.92 1.19 13.53
CA GLU A 113 9.45 0.36 14.63
C GLU A 113 8.09 0.88 15.12
N GLY A 114 7.01 0.31 14.57
CA GLY A 114 5.66 0.81 14.82
C GLY A 114 5.50 2.26 14.35
N ASP A 115 5.27 3.18 15.29
CA ASP A 115 5.15 4.62 15.03
C ASP A 115 6.46 5.40 15.19
N ARG A 116 7.56 4.69 15.47
CA ARG A 116 8.88 5.30 15.68
C ARG A 116 9.75 5.13 14.45
N LEU A 117 10.59 6.11 14.23
CA LEU A 117 11.69 6.04 13.28
C LEU A 117 12.99 5.86 14.07
N VAL A 118 13.70 4.78 13.84
CA VAL A 118 14.92 4.41 14.56
C VAL A 118 16.08 4.37 13.57
N MET A 119 17.25 4.80 14.01
CA MET A 119 18.49 4.68 13.26
C MET A 119 19.66 4.38 14.19
N ASP A 120 20.65 3.68 13.67
CA ASP A 120 21.90 3.50 14.36
C ASP A 120 22.83 4.67 14.01
N LEU A 121 23.22 5.44 15.04
CA LEU A 121 24.12 6.56 14.87
C LEU A 121 25.54 6.14 15.31
N PRO A 122 26.50 6.01 14.39
CA PRO A 122 27.88 5.74 14.75
C PRO A 122 28.47 6.99 15.41
N VAL A 123 28.99 6.83 16.62
CA VAL A 123 29.70 7.89 17.36
C VAL A 123 31.12 7.43 17.68
N THR A 124 32.04 8.38 17.76
CA THR A 124 33.40 8.05 18.18
C THR A 124 33.46 7.74 19.67
N VAL A 125 34.46 6.95 20.10
CA VAL A 125 34.66 6.65 21.53
C VAL A 125 34.89 7.94 22.33
N TYR A 126 35.55 8.93 21.74
CA TYR A 126 35.79 10.22 22.38
C TYR A 126 34.49 10.96 22.66
N ASP A 127 33.58 11.02 21.68
CA ASP A 127 32.28 11.66 21.84
C ASP A 127 31.40 10.92 22.84
N ALA A 128 31.49 9.58 22.89
CA ALA A 128 30.77 8.78 23.87
C ALA A 128 31.26 8.99 25.30
N VAL A 129 32.58 9.07 25.51
CA VAL A 129 33.18 9.19 26.84
C VAL A 129 33.12 10.64 27.36
N LEU A 130 33.52 11.58 26.52
CA LEU A 130 33.60 13.01 26.92
C LEU A 130 32.27 13.75 26.77
N GLY A 131 31.35 13.18 26.00
CA GLY A 131 30.19 13.86 25.52
C GLY A 131 30.53 14.83 24.39
N GLY A 132 29.62 15.06 23.49
CA GLY A 132 29.88 15.93 22.36
C GLY A 132 28.62 16.24 21.55
N LYS A 133 28.81 17.11 20.57
CA LYS A 133 27.78 17.41 19.60
C LYS A 133 28.06 16.58 18.34
N VAL A 134 27.10 15.77 17.93
CA VAL A 134 27.21 14.89 16.77
C VAL A 134 26.07 15.23 15.80
N GLU A 135 26.35 15.23 14.53
CA GLU A 135 25.32 15.38 13.50
C GLU A 135 24.65 14.04 13.21
N ALA A 136 23.35 13.99 13.38
CA ALA A 136 22.52 12.85 12.99
C ALA A 136 21.75 13.17 11.73
N PRO A 137 21.82 12.33 10.69
CA PRO A 137 20.96 12.49 9.52
C PRO A 137 19.50 12.29 9.94
N THR A 138 18.59 13.08 9.37
CA THR A 138 17.16 12.85 9.49
C THR A 138 16.53 12.96 8.10
N PRO A 139 15.33 12.43 7.86
CA PRO A 139 14.67 12.53 6.57
C PRO A 139 14.47 13.96 6.07
N GLU A 140 14.53 14.94 6.97
CA GLU A 140 14.39 16.37 6.66
C GLU A 140 15.71 17.12 6.60
N GLY A 141 16.82 16.46 6.85
CA GLY A 141 18.15 17.03 6.88
C GLY A 141 18.90 16.74 8.18
N PRO A 142 20.19 17.04 8.25
CA PRO A 142 21.00 16.73 9.42
C PRO A 142 20.61 17.60 10.63
N VAL A 143 20.61 16.99 11.80
CA VAL A 143 20.33 17.65 13.07
C VAL A 143 21.47 17.42 14.05
N THR A 144 21.92 18.46 14.69
CA THR A 144 22.93 18.35 15.74
C THR A 144 22.27 17.86 17.04
N LEU A 145 22.77 16.76 17.59
CA LEU A 145 22.36 16.24 18.88
C LEU A 145 23.55 16.22 19.86
N THR A 146 23.23 16.29 21.14
CA THR A 146 24.24 16.21 22.20
C THR A 146 24.25 14.80 22.76
N VAL A 147 25.42 14.15 22.66
CA VAL A 147 25.67 12.87 23.29
C VAL A 147 26.10 13.12 24.74
N PRO A 148 25.43 12.50 25.74
CA PRO A 148 25.81 12.67 27.14
C PRO A 148 27.15 11.97 27.40
N LYS A 149 27.90 12.49 28.39
CA LYS A 149 29.15 11.85 28.86
C LYS A 149 28.87 10.44 29.38
N GLY A 150 29.73 9.50 28.97
CA GLY A 150 29.61 8.10 29.37
C GLY A 150 28.47 7.36 28.69
N ALA A 151 28.07 7.80 27.51
CA ALA A 151 27.09 7.07 26.70
C ALA A 151 27.64 5.69 26.32
N ASN A 152 26.87 4.64 26.60
CA ASN A 152 27.21 3.27 26.22
C ASN A 152 26.67 2.93 24.83
N ALA A 153 27.25 1.91 24.21
CA ALA A 153 26.71 1.33 22.99
C ALA A 153 25.26 0.88 23.24
N GLY A 154 24.35 1.25 22.34
CA GLY A 154 22.93 0.96 22.49
C GLY A 154 22.14 1.97 23.34
N ALA A 155 22.76 3.06 23.79
CA ALA A 155 22.02 4.15 24.45
C ALA A 155 21.05 4.80 23.46
N MET A 156 19.77 4.89 23.82
CA MET A 156 18.74 5.49 22.97
C MET A 156 18.60 6.99 23.27
N LEU A 157 18.76 7.81 22.23
CA LEU A 157 18.54 9.23 22.27
C LEU A 157 17.28 9.58 21.48
N ARG A 158 16.36 10.34 22.05
CA ARG A 158 15.13 10.73 21.38
C ARG A 158 15.22 12.13 20.79
N LEU A 159 14.96 12.23 19.50
CA LEU A 159 14.78 13.48 18.78
C LEU A 159 13.28 13.79 18.68
N LYS A 160 12.79 14.73 19.48
CA LYS A 160 11.38 15.14 19.45
C LYS A 160 11.04 15.85 18.15
N GLY A 161 9.86 15.55 17.59
CA GLY A 161 9.34 16.21 16.39
C GLY A 161 10.04 15.83 15.09
N ARG A 162 10.86 14.78 15.09
CA ARG A 162 11.60 14.29 13.90
C ARG A 162 11.21 12.86 13.49
N GLY A 163 10.22 12.28 14.18
CA GLY A 163 9.69 10.96 13.88
C GLY A 163 8.66 10.98 12.76
N LEU A 164 7.93 9.87 12.65
CA LEU A 164 6.83 9.73 11.70
C LEU A 164 5.67 10.63 12.10
N PRO A 165 5.03 11.31 11.15
CA PRO A 165 3.79 12.01 11.41
C PRO A 165 2.66 11.01 11.66
N ASP A 166 1.82 11.27 12.65
CA ASP A 166 0.59 10.54 12.89
C ASP A 166 -0.51 10.95 11.90
N ALA A 167 -1.69 10.31 12.02
CA ALA A 167 -2.84 10.63 11.19
C ALA A 167 -3.33 12.09 11.33
N ALA A 168 -2.98 12.77 12.43
CA ALA A 168 -3.27 14.19 12.68
C ALA A 168 -2.15 15.12 12.17
N GLY A 169 -1.06 14.55 11.62
CA GLY A 169 0.09 15.31 11.14
C GLY A 169 1.06 15.76 12.25
N GLN A 170 0.85 15.30 13.49
CA GLN A 170 1.78 15.55 14.58
C GLN A 170 2.93 14.55 14.52
N ARG A 171 4.14 15.01 14.81
CA ARG A 171 5.34 14.20 14.79
C ARG A 171 5.79 13.79 16.20
N GLY A 172 6.17 12.53 16.32
CA GLY A 172 6.66 11.95 17.56
C GLY A 172 8.08 12.38 17.95
#